data_49750bd36111adabfc7229558c4c82ef
#
_entry.id   49750bd36111adabfc7229558c4c82ef
#
_cell.length_a   1.000
_cell.length_b   1.000
_cell.length_c   1.000
_cell.angle_alpha   90.00
_cell.angle_beta   90.00
_cell.angle_gamma   90.00
#
_symmetry.space_group_name_H-M   'P 1'
#
loop_
_entity.id
_entity.type
_entity.pdbx_description
1 polymer ?
#
loop_
_entity_poly.entity_id
_entity_poly.type
_entity_poly.pdbx_seq_one_letter_code
_entity_poly.pdbx_strand_id
1 'polypeptide(L)'
;STAEYTVLLNNGQKLPAKVVGKDSVLDVAVIKVEANNLKPLPLGDSSNLKLGQSAIAIGNALGEFKNTVSVGVISGLSRTIQAQGETLTNVIQTDAAINQGNSGGPLLNLKGEVIGINTAVALGAENIGFAIPINQVKGVINQVVQTGKISTAYLGVYYLIVDENVKKDLNLSVDYGALVTTGSSGWAVEPNSPADKAGIKPNDIILEINGEKITADNPLNIILKKYTPNTAVNIKVLRGTKELNFNVTLGERIN
;
A
#
# COMPACT_ATOMS: atom_id res chain seq x y z
N SER A 1 21.80 6.22 -11.30
CA SER A 1 21.85 7.59 -10.71
C SER A 1 20.99 7.59 -9.45
N THR A 2 21.59 7.87 -8.31
CA THR A 2 20.85 8.10 -7.06
C THR A 2 20.12 9.44 -7.18
N ALA A 3 18.80 9.41 -7.13
CA ALA A 3 18.03 10.66 -7.11
C ALA A 3 18.34 11.43 -5.83
N GLU A 4 18.59 12.73 -5.96
CA GLU A 4 18.75 13.64 -4.82
C GLU A 4 17.40 14.27 -4.51
N TYR A 5 17.03 14.23 -3.23
CA TYR A 5 15.76 14.78 -2.74
C TYR A 5 16.02 16.02 -1.91
N THR A 6 15.20 17.05 -2.11
CA THR A 6 15.25 18.30 -1.35
C THR A 6 13.87 18.67 -0.87
N VAL A 7 13.74 18.97 0.41
CA VAL A 7 12.52 19.54 1.00
C VAL A 7 12.66 21.06 1.04
N LEU A 8 11.70 21.75 0.46
CA LEU A 8 11.58 23.20 0.52
C LEU A 8 10.58 23.57 1.63
N LEU A 9 11.07 24.20 2.69
CA LEU A 9 10.23 24.68 3.78
C LEU A 9 9.49 25.98 3.38
N ASN A 10 8.41 26.29 4.11
CA ASN A 10 7.60 27.49 3.86
C ASN A 10 8.39 28.81 3.99
N ASN A 11 9.45 28.82 4.80
CA ASN A 11 10.36 29.96 4.95
C ASN A 11 11.38 30.10 3.81
N GLY A 12 11.30 29.26 2.78
CA GLY A 12 12.22 29.22 1.63
C GLY A 12 13.49 28.40 1.84
N GLN A 13 13.73 27.86 3.02
CA GLN A 13 14.89 27.02 3.30
C GLN A 13 14.81 25.70 2.54
N LYS A 14 15.89 25.32 1.88
CA LYS A 14 16.04 24.04 1.19
C LYS A 14 16.87 23.09 2.05
N LEU A 15 16.32 21.92 2.32
CA LEU A 15 16.96 20.90 3.15
C LEU A 15 17.16 19.62 2.35
N PRO A 16 18.36 19.05 2.32
CA PRO A 16 18.58 17.71 1.77
C PRO A 16 17.71 16.71 2.50
N ALA A 17 17.07 15.82 1.76
CA ALA A 17 16.22 14.78 2.31
C ALA A 17 16.76 13.39 1.99
N LYS A 18 16.59 12.45 2.92
CA LYS A 18 16.92 11.05 2.73
C LYS A 18 15.63 10.23 2.71
N VAL A 19 15.50 9.32 1.75
CA VAL A 19 14.42 8.31 1.79
C VAL A 19 14.76 7.31 2.89
N VAL A 20 13.90 7.19 3.89
CA VAL A 20 14.02 6.21 4.98
C VAL A 20 13.50 4.86 4.52
N GLY A 21 12.44 4.86 3.73
CA GLY A 21 11.86 3.68 3.12
C GLY A 21 10.60 4.03 2.35
N LYS A 22 10.11 3.07 1.59
CA LYS A 22 8.89 3.19 0.79
C LYS A 22 8.03 1.94 0.94
N ASP A 23 6.73 2.11 0.91
CA ASP A 23 5.73 1.04 0.75
C ASP A 23 5.06 1.21 -0.60
N SER A 24 5.50 0.45 -1.61
CA SER A 24 4.97 0.53 -2.97
C SER A 24 3.52 0.02 -3.09
N VAL A 25 3.05 -0.81 -2.17
CA VAL A 25 1.64 -1.28 -2.20
C VAL A 25 0.69 -0.20 -1.67
N LEU A 26 1.14 0.64 -0.72
CA LEU A 26 0.37 1.79 -0.23
C LEU A 26 0.66 3.07 -1.01
N ASP A 27 1.64 3.08 -1.91
CA ASP A 27 2.14 4.28 -2.59
C ASP A 27 2.58 5.37 -1.59
N VAL A 28 3.33 4.96 -0.56
CA VAL A 28 3.81 5.86 0.51
C VAL A 28 5.31 5.75 0.65
N ALA A 29 5.99 6.89 0.77
CA ALA A 29 7.39 6.96 1.15
C ALA A 29 7.57 7.82 2.40
N VAL A 30 8.54 7.47 3.24
CA VAL A 30 8.98 8.29 4.38
C VAL A 30 10.33 8.88 4.04
N ILE A 31 10.40 10.21 4.10
CA ILE A 31 11.63 10.98 3.91
C ILE A 31 12.02 11.66 5.22
N LYS A 32 13.30 11.78 5.47
CA LYS A 32 13.87 12.46 6.65
C LYS A 32 14.70 13.67 6.23
N VAL A 33 14.52 14.76 6.94
CA VAL A 33 15.37 15.95 6.86
C VAL A 33 15.97 16.23 8.25
N GLU A 34 17.15 16.82 8.27
CA GLU A 34 17.75 17.30 9.50
C GLU A 34 17.30 18.76 9.73
N ALA A 35 16.29 18.92 10.57
CA ALA A 35 15.74 20.22 10.91
C ALA A 35 15.19 20.21 12.34
N ASN A 36 15.31 21.36 13.00
CA ASN A 36 14.76 21.59 14.32
C ASN A 36 13.49 22.45 14.22
N ASN A 37 12.59 22.29 15.17
CA ASN A 37 11.39 23.13 15.34
C ASN A 37 10.37 23.05 14.20
N LEU A 38 10.32 21.93 13.45
CA LEU A 38 9.22 21.67 12.52
C LEU A 38 7.93 21.41 13.33
N LYS A 39 6.83 22.04 12.90
CA LYS A 39 5.50 21.81 13.50
C LYS A 39 4.81 20.66 12.75
N PRO A 40 4.65 19.47 13.34
CA PRO A 40 3.93 18.39 12.72
C PRO A 40 2.43 18.67 12.70
N LEU A 41 1.73 18.17 11.67
CA LEU A 41 0.28 18.11 11.67
C LEU A 41 -0.19 16.95 12.57
N PRO A 42 -1.27 17.13 13.35
CA PRO A 42 -1.85 16.03 14.10
C PRO A 42 -2.45 14.99 13.13
N LEU A 43 -2.23 13.71 13.44
CA LEU A 43 -2.82 12.61 12.68
C LEU A 43 -4.22 12.31 13.23
N GLY A 44 -5.24 12.47 12.39
CA GLY A 44 -6.64 12.16 12.68
C GLY A 44 -6.93 10.65 12.65
N ASP A 45 -8.20 10.30 12.63
CA ASP A 45 -8.67 8.92 12.52
C ASP A 45 -9.54 8.75 11.26
N SER A 46 -9.09 7.88 10.35
CA SER A 46 -9.80 7.60 9.10
C SER A 46 -10.79 6.43 9.19
N SER A 47 -10.95 5.78 10.36
CA SER A 47 -11.90 4.67 10.51
C SER A 47 -13.36 5.11 10.64
N ASN A 48 -13.60 6.36 11.05
CA ASN A 48 -14.93 6.90 11.34
C ASN A 48 -15.36 8.02 10.39
N LEU A 49 -14.77 8.07 9.19
CA LEU A 49 -15.13 9.07 8.17
C LEU A 49 -16.56 8.84 7.67
N LYS A 50 -17.23 9.94 7.31
CA LYS A 50 -18.62 9.92 6.82
C LYS A 50 -18.70 10.58 5.46
N LEU A 51 -19.56 10.05 4.59
CA LEU A 51 -19.92 10.71 3.33
C LEU A 51 -20.52 12.09 3.63
N GLY A 52 -20.14 13.09 2.83
CA GLY A 52 -20.53 14.49 3.03
C GLY A 52 -19.71 15.23 4.11
N GLN A 53 -18.79 14.55 4.82
CA GLN A 53 -17.88 15.22 5.76
C GLN A 53 -16.92 16.13 4.99
N SER A 54 -16.75 17.38 5.46
CA SER A 54 -15.82 18.34 4.86
C SER A 54 -14.37 17.82 4.88
N ALA A 55 -13.68 18.04 3.78
CA ALA A 55 -12.28 17.68 3.59
C ALA A 55 -11.53 18.86 2.94
N ILE A 56 -10.29 19.07 3.38
CA ILE A 56 -9.40 20.14 2.91
C ILE A 56 -8.13 19.48 2.38
N ALA A 57 -7.86 19.62 1.09
CA ALA A 57 -6.62 19.15 0.48
C ALA A 57 -5.62 20.30 0.37
N ILE A 58 -4.37 20.04 0.72
CA ILE A 58 -3.28 21.02 0.63
C ILE A 58 -2.15 20.43 -0.22
N GLY A 59 -1.53 21.27 -1.04
CA GLY A 59 -0.38 20.87 -1.82
C GLY A 59 0.19 22.00 -2.67
N ASN A 60 1.06 21.66 -3.62
CA ASN A 60 1.70 22.60 -4.54
C ASN A 60 1.17 22.35 -5.94
N ALA A 61 -0.05 22.80 -6.21
CA ALA A 61 -0.71 22.56 -7.49
C ALA A 61 0.19 22.98 -8.66
N LEU A 62 0.31 22.09 -9.66
CA LEU A 62 1.14 22.25 -10.86
C LEU A 62 2.63 22.48 -10.59
N GLY A 63 3.09 22.27 -9.33
CA GLY A 63 4.48 22.55 -8.93
C GLY A 63 4.84 24.03 -8.81
N GLU A 64 3.94 24.93 -9.21
CA GLU A 64 4.16 26.39 -9.25
C GLU A 64 3.40 27.11 -8.14
N PHE A 65 2.17 26.67 -7.86
CA PHE A 65 1.29 27.31 -6.87
C PHE A 65 1.47 26.67 -5.50
N LYS A 66 2.43 27.23 -4.74
CA LYS A 66 2.75 26.74 -3.39
C LYS A 66 1.58 26.93 -2.44
N ASN A 67 1.39 25.93 -1.57
CA ASN A 67 0.36 25.95 -0.53
C ASN A 67 -1.07 26.18 -1.08
N THR A 68 -1.37 25.61 -2.24
CA THR A 68 -2.73 25.62 -2.78
C THR A 68 -3.64 24.82 -1.83
N VAL A 69 -4.78 25.41 -1.50
CA VAL A 69 -5.81 24.80 -0.66
C VAL A 69 -7.07 24.60 -1.51
N SER A 70 -7.60 23.39 -1.50
CA SER A 70 -8.91 23.08 -2.06
C SER A 70 -9.82 22.48 -0.98
N VAL A 71 -11.12 22.78 -1.06
CA VAL A 71 -12.11 22.33 -0.09
C VAL A 71 -13.20 21.56 -0.83
N GLY A 72 -13.62 20.48 -0.24
CA GLY A 72 -14.71 19.63 -0.71
C GLY A 72 -15.23 18.75 0.41
N VAL A 73 -15.77 17.61 0.04
CA VAL A 73 -16.30 16.61 0.98
C VAL A 73 -15.76 15.23 0.67
N ILE A 74 -15.89 14.32 1.62
CA ILE A 74 -15.72 12.89 1.39
C ILE A 74 -16.90 12.40 0.56
N SER A 75 -16.64 12.04 -0.71
CA SER A 75 -17.66 11.60 -1.66
C SER A 75 -17.71 10.07 -1.83
N GLY A 76 -16.73 9.35 -1.28
CA GLY A 76 -16.69 7.88 -1.29
C GLY A 76 -15.71 7.33 -0.26
N LEU A 77 -15.97 6.09 0.17
CA LEU A 77 -15.13 5.36 1.11
C LEU A 77 -14.87 3.96 0.56
N SER A 78 -13.74 3.35 0.98
CA SER A 78 -13.36 1.98 0.62
C SER A 78 -13.34 1.73 -0.89
N ARG A 79 -12.88 2.72 -1.68
CA ARG A 79 -12.76 2.57 -3.13
C ARG A 79 -11.53 1.76 -3.50
N THR A 80 -11.64 0.99 -4.58
CA THR A 80 -10.50 0.36 -5.25
C THR A 80 -10.31 1.04 -6.58
N ILE A 81 -9.09 1.50 -6.86
CA ILE A 81 -8.74 2.23 -8.08
C ILE A 81 -7.48 1.65 -8.72
N GLN A 82 -7.38 1.84 -10.04
CA GLN A 82 -6.13 1.61 -10.78
C GLN A 82 -5.45 2.97 -10.97
N ALA A 83 -4.26 3.12 -10.46
CA ALA A 83 -3.47 4.34 -10.59
C ALA A 83 -2.03 4.00 -10.98
N GLN A 84 -1.53 4.58 -12.06
CA GLN A 84 -0.15 4.38 -12.55
C GLN A 84 0.30 2.92 -12.71
N GLY A 85 -0.64 2.02 -13.01
CA GLY A 85 -0.37 0.58 -13.16
C GLY A 85 -0.43 -0.22 -11.86
N GLU A 86 -0.74 0.43 -10.74
CA GLU A 86 -0.90 -0.20 -9.42
C GLU A 86 -2.37 -0.16 -8.98
N THR A 87 -2.77 -1.15 -8.18
CA THR A 87 -4.11 -1.20 -7.59
C THR A 87 -4.05 -0.66 -6.17
N LEU A 88 -4.66 0.51 -5.94
CA LEU A 88 -4.84 1.06 -4.60
C LEU A 88 -6.22 0.66 -4.08
N THR A 89 -6.24 0.03 -2.91
CA THR A 89 -7.48 -0.44 -2.26
C THR A 89 -7.83 0.39 -1.05
N ASN A 90 -9.12 0.44 -0.72
CA ASN A 90 -9.63 1.13 0.46
C ASN A 90 -9.27 2.62 0.51
N VAL A 91 -9.22 3.31 -0.65
CA VAL A 91 -8.94 4.74 -0.70
C VAL A 91 -10.19 5.57 -0.40
N ILE A 92 -9.97 6.79 0.12
CA ILE A 92 -10.97 7.83 0.32
C ILE A 92 -11.18 8.54 -1.01
N GLN A 93 -12.44 8.75 -1.42
CA GLN A 93 -12.80 9.60 -2.55
C GLN A 93 -13.23 10.97 -2.04
N THR A 94 -12.82 12.03 -2.71
CA THR A 94 -13.22 13.42 -2.41
C THR A 94 -13.47 14.19 -3.69
N ASP A 95 -14.34 15.19 -3.64
CA ASP A 95 -14.55 16.18 -4.68
C ASP A 95 -13.71 17.46 -4.48
N ALA A 96 -12.94 17.54 -3.38
CA ALA A 96 -11.89 18.54 -3.26
C ALA A 96 -10.93 18.39 -4.45
N ALA A 97 -10.56 19.49 -5.10
CA ALA A 97 -9.74 19.45 -6.30
C ALA A 97 -8.35 18.85 -5.99
N ILE A 98 -8.14 17.61 -6.45
CA ILE A 98 -6.84 16.93 -6.46
C ILE A 98 -6.27 17.04 -7.86
N ASN A 99 -5.09 17.62 -7.99
CA ASN A 99 -4.40 17.84 -9.26
C ASN A 99 -2.92 17.47 -9.12
N GLN A 100 -2.23 17.39 -10.25
CA GLN A 100 -0.77 17.24 -10.23
C GLN A 100 -0.14 18.33 -9.35
N GLY A 101 0.69 17.90 -8.39
CA GLY A 101 1.40 18.76 -7.44
C GLY A 101 0.78 18.79 -6.04
N ASN A 102 -0.48 18.36 -5.82
CA ASN A 102 -0.96 18.16 -4.46
C ASN A 102 -0.97 16.69 -4.02
N SER A 103 -0.65 15.74 -4.91
CA SER A 103 -0.34 14.36 -4.53
C SER A 103 0.85 14.31 -3.56
N GLY A 104 0.74 13.48 -2.52
CA GLY A 104 1.66 13.44 -1.37
C GLY A 104 1.35 14.48 -0.29
N GLY A 105 0.53 15.49 -0.58
CA GLY A 105 0.04 16.45 0.41
C GLY A 105 -1.07 15.89 1.29
N PRO A 106 -1.37 16.53 2.43
CA PRO A 106 -2.39 16.06 3.36
C PRO A 106 -3.82 16.34 2.89
N LEU A 107 -4.72 15.40 3.19
CA LEU A 107 -6.16 15.61 3.26
C LEU A 107 -6.52 15.80 4.73
N LEU A 108 -7.13 16.95 5.08
CA LEU A 108 -7.43 17.33 6.46
C LEU A 108 -8.94 17.33 6.72
N ASN A 109 -9.32 17.15 7.97
CA ASN A 109 -10.65 17.48 8.47
C ASN A 109 -10.71 18.96 8.93
N LEU A 110 -11.89 19.41 9.38
CA LEU A 110 -12.08 20.80 9.87
C LEU A 110 -11.34 21.11 11.19
N LYS A 111 -10.79 20.11 11.88
CA LYS A 111 -9.94 20.31 13.07
C LYS A 111 -8.45 20.49 12.69
N GLY A 112 -8.12 20.41 11.39
CA GLY A 112 -6.73 20.43 10.92
C GLY A 112 -5.97 19.12 11.15
N GLU A 113 -6.67 18.02 11.40
CA GLU A 113 -6.09 16.69 11.56
C GLU A 113 -5.99 16.00 10.20
N VAL A 114 -4.88 15.32 9.94
CA VAL A 114 -4.66 14.56 8.71
C VAL A 114 -5.54 13.31 8.73
N ILE A 115 -6.46 13.19 7.77
CA ILE A 115 -7.33 12.03 7.58
C ILE A 115 -6.90 11.16 6.39
N GLY A 116 -6.05 11.69 5.50
CA GLY A 116 -5.50 10.97 4.37
C GLY A 116 -4.31 11.67 3.74
N ILE A 117 -3.68 11.00 2.77
CA ILE A 117 -2.64 11.55 1.89
C ILE A 117 -3.18 11.55 0.47
N ASN A 118 -3.24 12.72 -0.17
CA ASN A 118 -3.70 12.86 -1.54
C ASN A 118 -2.82 12.01 -2.48
N THR A 119 -3.41 11.24 -3.40
CA THR A 119 -2.61 10.36 -4.26
C THR A 119 -2.95 10.46 -5.73
N ALA A 120 -4.18 10.33 -6.13
CA ALA A 120 -4.54 10.19 -7.54
C ALA A 120 -5.85 10.91 -7.88
N VAL A 121 -6.06 11.09 -9.19
CA VAL A 121 -7.31 11.54 -9.78
C VAL A 121 -7.82 10.49 -10.76
N ALA A 122 -9.13 10.37 -10.90
CA ALA A 122 -9.71 9.55 -11.95
C ALA A 122 -9.44 10.21 -13.31
N LEU A 123 -8.70 9.54 -14.18
CA LEU A 123 -8.43 10.03 -15.53
C LEU A 123 -9.75 10.13 -16.31
N GLY A 124 -10.00 11.30 -16.90
CA GLY A 124 -11.20 11.56 -17.72
C GLY A 124 -12.48 11.86 -16.92
N ALA A 125 -12.38 12.02 -15.59
CA ALA A 125 -13.49 12.47 -14.75
C ALA A 125 -13.13 13.76 -14.01
N GLU A 126 -14.12 14.63 -13.84
CA GLU A 126 -13.98 15.85 -13.07
C GLU A 126 -14.43 15.62 -11.61
N ASN A 127 -13.79 16.30 -10.67
CA ASN A 127 -14.15 16.30 -9.25
C ASN A 127 -14.13 14.89 -8.59
N ILE A 128 -13.24 14.01 -9.07
CA ILE A 128 -13.00 12.70 -8.45
C ILE A 128 -11.51 12.58 -8.11
N GLY A 129 -11.19 12.94 -6.89
CA GLY A 129 -9.86 12.78 -6.30
C GLY A 129 -9.85 11.65 -5.27
N PHE A 130 -8.66 11.11 -5.00
CA PHE A 130 -8.46 10.02 -4.05
C PHE A 130 -7.36 10.34 -3.05
N ALA A 131 -7.51 9.79 -1.85
CA ALA A 131 -6.48 9.87 -0.81
C ALA A 131 -6.34 8.53 -0.09
N ILE A 132 -5.11 8.22 0.30
CA ILE A 132 -4.77 7.05 1.11
C ILE A 132 -5.20 7.34 2.56
N PRO A 133 -6.03 6.50 3.20
CA PRO A 133 -6.46 6.72 4.57
C PRO A 133 -5.29 6.78 5.56
N ILE A 134 -5.30 7.76 6.46
CA ILE A 134 -4.19 7.99 7.38
C ILE A 134 -3.92 6.79 8.31
N ASN A 135 -4.95 6.01 8.66
CA ASN A 135 -4.75 4.84 9.53
C ASN A 135 -3.92 3.73 8.86
N GLN A 136 -3.91 3.64 7.53
CA GLN A 136 -3.00 2.73 6.81
C GLN A 136 -1.55 3.23 6.91
N VAL A 137 -1.34 4.54 6.87
CA VAL A 137 -0.02 5.18 6.91
C VAL A 137 0.57 5.20 8.32
N LYS A 138 -0.28 5.27 9.37
CA LYS A 138 0.18 5.24 10.77
C LYS A 138 1.05 4.03 11.10
N GLY A 139 0.73 2.87 10.53
CA GLY A 139 1.54 1.65 10.69
C GLY A 139 2.97 1.85 10.18
N VAL A 140 3.11 2.43 8.98
CA VAL A 140 4.39 2.75 8.36
C VAL A 140 5.17 3.79 9.19
N ILE A 141 4.49 4.87 9.64
CA ILE A 141 5.10 5.90 10.48
C ILE A 141 5.63 5.29 11.79
N ASN A 142 4.81 4.51 12.49
CA ASN A 142 5.21 3.88 13.76
C ASN A 142 6.40 2.95 13.56
N GLN A 143 6.44 2.18 12.48
CA GLN A 143 7.55 1.30 12.17
C GLN A 143 8.85 2.09 11.97
N VAL A 144 8.80 3.18 11.19
CA VAL A 144 9.97 4.05 10.98
C VAL A 144 10.43 4.70 12.27
N VAL A 145 9.52 5.18 13.11
CA VAL A 145 9.87 5.78 14.42
C VAL A 145 10.55 4.76 15.34
N GLN A 146 10.08 3.52 15.34
CA GLN A 146 10.61 2.48 16.23
C GLN A 146 11.89 1.82 15.70
N THR A 147 12.00 1.62 14.39
CA THR A 147 13.06 0.78 13.80
C THR A 147 13.99 1.52 12.85
N GLY A 148 13.64 2.75 12.46
CA GLY A 148 14.39 3.54 11.46
C GLY A 148 14.27 3.05 10.03
N LYS A 149 13.40 2.08 9.75
CA LYS A 149 13.22 1.47 8.41
C LYS A 149 11.76 1.09 8.17
N ILE A 150 11.41 0.89 6.91
CA ILE A 150 10.17 0.23 6.52
C ILE A 150 10.51 -1.20 6.14
N SER A 151 9.89 -2.15 6.81
CA SER A 151 10.01 -3.57 6.48
C SER A 151 8.63 -4.22 6.44
N THR A 152 8.48 -5.16 5.53
CA THR A 152 7.23 -5.90 5.35
C THR A 152 7.47 -7.39 5.57
N ALA A 153 6.45 -8.05 6.12
CA ALA A 153 6.46 -9.50 6.17
C ALA A 153 6.38 -10.03 4.74
N TYR A 154 7.23 -10.99 4.40
CA TYR A 154 7.25 -11.55 3.06
C TYR A 154 7.36 -13.07 3.07
N LEU A 155 6.81 -13.70 2.04
CA LEU A 155 6.80 -15.14 1.85
C LEU A 155 7.86 -15.60 0.84
N GLY A 156 8.11 -14.83 -0.20
CA GLY A 156 9.09 -15.13 -1.24
C GLY A 156 8.55 -16.00 -2.36
N VAL A 157 7.35 -15.68 -2.84
CA VAL A 157 6.73 -16.31 -4.01
C VAL A 157 6.33 -15.25 -5.04
N TYR A 158 6.40 -15.61 -6.31
CA TYR A 158 5.70 -14.93 -7.39
C TYR A 158 4.41 -15.70 -7.68
N TYR A 159 3.33 -14.99 -7.97
CA TYR A 159 2.04 -15.63 -8.11
C TYR A 159 1.12 -14.90 -9.07
N LEU A 160 0.16 -15.66 -9.59
CA LEU A 160 -0.99 -15.16 -10.31
C LEU A 160 -2.22 -15.40 -9.42
N ILE A 161 -3.08 -14.37 -9.27
CA ILE A 161 -4.36 -14.57 -8.58
C ILE A 161 -5.25 -15.46 -9.42
N VAL A 162 -5.79 -16.49 -8.79
CA VAL A 162 -6.76 -17.40 -9.42
C VAL A 162 -8.15 -16.80 -9.28
N ASP A 163 -8.79 -16.57 -10.41
CA ASP A 163 -10.20 -16.22 -10.56
C ASP A 163 -10.88 -17.22 -11.51
N GLU A 164 -12.15 -16.99 -11.84
CA GLU A 164 -12.90 -17.87 -12.76
C GLU A 164 -12.27 -17.94 -14.16
N ASN A 165 -11.67 -16.86 -14.65
CA ASN A 165 -11.02 -16.85 -15.97
C ASN A 165 -9.72 -17.68 -15.93
N VAL A 166 -8.86 -17.41 -14.96
CA VAL A 166 -7.60 -18.15 -14.77
C VAL A 166 -7.88 -19.64 -14.52
N LYS A 167 -8.91 -19.97 -13.71
CA LYS A 167 -9.35 -21.34 -13.52
C LYS A 167 -9.67 -22.04 -14.84
N LYS A 168 -10.45 -21.36 -15.69
CA LYS A 168 -10.88 -21.90 -16.99
C LYS A 168 -9.70 -22.04 -17.95
N ASP A 169 -8.86 -21.02 -18.06
CA ASP A 169 -7.75 -20.97 -19.00
C ASP A 169 -6.66 -22.01 -18.67
N LEU A 170 -6.41 -22.24 -17.38
CA LEU A 170 -5.41 -23.18 -16.88
C LEU A 170 -6.00 -24.52 -16.40
N ASN A 171 -7.32 -24.74 -16.58
CA ASN A 171 -8.04 -25.95 -16.15
C ASN A 171 -7.76 -26.32 -14.69
N LEU A 172 -7.86 -25.32 -13.78
CA LEU A 172 -7.63 -25.51 -12.36
C LEU A 172 -8.88 -26.07 -11.67
N SER A 173 -8.68 -26.77 -10.55
CA SER A 173 -9.77 -27.33 -9.74
C SER A 173 -10.44 -26.31 -8.81
N VAL A 174 -9.81 -25.16 -8.60
CA VAL A 174 -10.28 -24.06 -7.72
C VAL A 174 -10.38 -22.76 -8.50
N ASP A 175 -11.20 -21.83 -8.02
CA ASP A 175 -11.45 -20.50 -8.58
C ASP A 175 -10.96 -19.36 -7.68
N TYR A 176 -10.12 -19.70 -6.71
CA TYR A 176 -9.50 -18.75 -5.80
C TYR A 176 -8.11 -19.21 -5.39
N GLY A 177 -7.32 -18.31 -4.83
CA GLY A 177 -5.97 -18.57 -4.37
C GLY A 177 -4.91 -17.82 -5.16
N ALA A 178 -3.66 -18.06 -4.80
CA ALA A 178 -2.47 -17.53 -5.46
C ALA A 178 -1.68 -18.70 -6.09
N LEU A 179 -1.74 -18.84 -7.41
CA LEU A 179 -0.97 -19.83 -8.16
C LEU A 179 0.50 -19.40 -8.20
N VAL A 180 1.37 -20.18 -7.59
CA VAL A 180 2.81 -19.94 -7.56
C VAL A 180 3.39 -20.19 -8.96
N THR A 181 3.83 -19.14 -9.62
CA THR A 181 4.29 -19.19 -11.02
C THR A 181 5.51 -18.31 -11.21
N THR A 182 6.24 -18.50 -12.29
CA THR A 182 7.48 -17.78 -12.57
C THR A 182 7.21 -16.29 -12.77
N GLY A 183 7.89 -15.45 -12.00
CA GLY A 183 7.86 -14.01 -12.16
C GLY A 183 8.95 -13.48 -13.11
N SER A 184 9.03 -12.16 -13.22
CA SER A 184 10.01 -11.46 -14.06
C SER A 184 11.48 -11.73 -13.69
N SER A 185 11.72 -12.15 -12.44
CA SER A 185 13.05 -12.56 -11.95
C SER A 185 13.50 -13.95 -12.40
N GLY A 186 12.63 -14.73 -13.06
CA GLY A 186 12.90 -16.12 -13.43
C GLY A 186 12.59 -17.14 -12.33
N TRP A 187 12.15 -16.70 -11.14
CA TRP A 187 11.79 -17.57 -10.03
C TRP A 187 10.28 -17.60 -9.82
N ALA A 188 9.75 -18.76 -9.45
CA ALA A 188 8.40 -18.92 -8.91
C ALA A 188 8.43 -18.83 -7.38
N VAL A 189 9.45 -19.46 -6.77
CA VAL A 189 9.78 -19.38 -5.35
C VAL A 189 11.20 -18.85 -5.25
N GLU A 190 11.37 -17.78 -4.49
CA GLU A 190 12.68 -17.14 -4.29
C GLU A 190 13.59 -18.06 -3.46
N PRO A 191 14.82 -18.36 -3.91
CA PRO A 191 15.73 -19.23 -3.18
C PRO A 191 16.03 -18.70 -1.77
N ASN A 192 16.09 -19.59 -0.80
CA ASN A 192 16.28 -19.31 0.62
C ASN A 192 15.18 -18.47 1.29
N SER A 193 14.09 -18.19 0.59
CA SER A 193 12.92 -17.51 1.15
C SER A 193 12.18 -18.37 2.19
N PRO A 194 11.24 -17.79 2.97
CA PRO A 194 10.34 -18.54 3.83
C PRO A 194 9.55 -19.63 3.10
N ALA A 195 9.08 -19.34 1.90
CA ALA A 195 8.34 -20.31 1.07
C ALA A 195 9.23 -21.49 0.65
N ASP A 196 10.47 -21.21 0.23
CA ASP A 196 11.44 -22.24 -0.16
C ASP A 196 11.78 -23.16 1.02
N LYS A 197 12.10 -22.56 2.19
CA LYS A 197 12.39 -23.30 3.42
C LYS A 197 11.23 -24.15 3.90
N ALA A 198 9.99 -23.69 3.67
CA ALA A 198 8.79 -24.44 4.00
C ALA A 198 8.45 -25.55 2.98
N GLY A 199 9.09 -25.54 1.80
CA GLY A 199 8.85 -26.52 0.74
C GLY A 199 7.65 -26.21 -0.15
N ILE A 200 7.24 -24.94 -0.26
CA ILE A 200 6.31 -24.47 -1.29
C ILE A 200 7.02 -24.55 -2.64
N LYS A 201 6.31 -24.96 -3.67
CA LYS A 201 6.87 -25.27 -4.99
C LYS A 201 6.16 -24.51 -6.11
N PRO A 202 6.79 -24.36 -7.29
CA PRO A 202 6.09 -23.91 -8.48
C PRO A 202 4.85 -24.76 -8.76
N ASN A 203 3.78 -24.15 -9.25
CA ASN A 203 2.46 -24.71 -9.52
C ASN A 203 1.65 -25.09 -8.27
N ASP A 204 2.12 -24.79 -7.07
CA ASP A 204 1.24 -24.79 -5.88
C ASP A 204 0.21 -23.66 -5.98
N ILE A 205 -0.98 -23.86 -5.47
CA ILE A 205 -1.97 -22.80 -5.29
C ILE A 205 -2.09 -22.54 -3.78
N ILE A 206 -1.63 -21.37 -3.33
CA ILE A 206 -1.81 -20.95 -1.94
C ILE A 206 -3.27 -20.53 -1.78
N LEU A 207 -4.02 -21.27 -0.96
CA LEU A 207 -5.45 -21.07 -0.77
C LEU A 207 -5.76 -20.09 0.36
N GLU A 208 -5.08 -20.27 1.50
CA GLU A 208 -5.37 -19.57 2.74
C GLU A 208 -4.11 -19.27 3.54
N ILE A 209 -4.13 -18.19 4.33
CA ILE A 209 -3.18 -17.92 5.40
C ILE A 209 -3.96 -17.78 6.71
N ASN A 210 -3.68 -18.60 7.72
CA ASN A 210 -4.38 -18.66 9.00
C ASN A 210 -5.93 -18.74 8.86
N GLY A 211 -6.40 -19.48 7.84
CA GLY A 211 -7.84 -19.63 7.54
C GLY A 211 -8.45 -18.47 6.74
N GLU A 212 -7.69 -17.43 6.45
CA GLU A 212 -8.13 -16.33 5.60
C GLU A 212 -7.88 -16.65 4.13
N LYS A 213 -8.96 -16.68 3.33
CA LYS A 213 -8.91 -17.03 1.91
C LYS A 213 -8.25 -15.95 1.07
N ILE A 214 -7.43 -16.38 0.11
CA ILE A 214 -6.82 -15.52 -0.90
C ILE A 214 -7.78 -15.43 -2.09
N THR A 215 -8.20 -14.23 -2.43
CA THR A 215 -9.11 -13.93 -3.55
C THR A 215 -8.63 -12.70 -4.32
N ALA A 216 -9.29 -12.36 -5.41
CA ALA A 216 -9.00 -11.11 -6.15
C ALA A 216 -9.22 -9.87 -5.28
N ASP A 217 -10.25 -9.87 -4.42
CA ASP A 217 -10.54 -8.76 -3.50
C ASP A 217 -9.65 -8.75 -2.25
N ASN A 218 -9.05 -9.88 -1.91
CA ASN A 218 -8.17 -10.05 -0.74
C ASN A 218 -6.90 -10.83 -1.14
N PRO A 219 -6.03 -10.25 -1.98
CA PRO A 219 -4.87 -10.95 -2.53
C PRO A 219 -3.79 -11.20 -1.46
N LEU A 220 -2.88 -12.14 -1.76
CA LEU A 220 -1.81 -12.60 -0.87
C LEU A 220 -0.98 -11.44 -0.27
N ASN A 221 -0.61 -10.45 -1.06
CA ASN A 221 0.16 -9.29 -0.61
C ASN A 221 -0.60 -8.44 0.43
N ILE A 222 -1.92 -8.35 0.33
CA ILE A 222 -2.76 -7.63 1.31
C ILE A 222 -2.87 -8.43 2.60
N ILE A 223 -3.05 -9.75 2.51
CA ILE A 223 -3.09 -10.61 3.71
C ILE A 223 -1.76 -10.57 4.46
N LEU A 224 -0.62 -10.65 3.75
CA LEU A 224 0.71 -10.60 4.35
C LEU A 224 0.98 -9.30 5.11
N LYS A 225 0.38 -8.17 4.72
CA LYS A 225 0.50 -6.88 5.43
C LYS A 225 -0.12 -6.86 6.83
N LYS A 226 -1.01 -7.80 7.13
CA LYS A 226 -1.60 -7.94 8.48
C LYS A 226 -0.61 -8.52 9.48
N TYR A 227 0.53 -9.03 9.01
CA TYR A 227 1.55 -9.66 9.83
C TYR A 227 2.82 -8.82 9.88
N THR A 228 3.55 -8.97 10.98
CA THR A 228 4.91 -8.42 11.12
C THR A 228 5.95 -9.44 10.65
N PRO A 229 7.16 -9.02 10.22
CA PRO A 229 8.27 -9.94 9.99
C PRO A 229 8.49 -10.88 11.18
N ASN A 230 8.95 -12.09 10.89
CA ASN A 230 9.18 -13.17 11.85
C ASN A 230 7.89 -13.75 12.51
N THR A 231 6.71 -13.38 12.07
CA THR A 231 5.46 -14.01 12.51
C THR A 231 5.33 -15.40 11.88
N ALA A 232 4.99 -16.39 12.70
CA ALA A 232 4.63 -17.74 12.22
C ALA A 232 3.17 -17.75 11.76
N VAL A 233 2.93 -18.29 10.56
CA VAL A 233 1.59 -18.42 9.96
C VAL A 233 1.39 -19.84 9.43
N ASN A 234 0.15 -20.31 9.43
CA ASN A 234 -0.24 -21.55 8.75
C ASN A 234 -0.71 -21.22 7.34
N ILE A 235 -0.12 -21.86 6.34
CA ILE A 235 -0.43 -21.67 4.92
C ILE A 235 -1.04 -22.96 4.38
N LYS A 236 -2.28 -22.87 3.91
CA LYS A 236 -2.94 -23.96 3.20
C LYS A 236 -2.64 -23.86 1.70
N VAL A 237 -2.17 -24.95 1.13
CA VAL A 237 -1.73 -25.04 -0.27
C VAL A 237 -2.42 -26.22 -0.95
N LEU A 238 -2.85 -26.03 -2.18
CA LEU A 238 -3.26 -27.11 -3.08
C LEU A 238 -2.09 -27.47 -4.00
N ARG A 239 -1.60 -28.71 -3.91
CA ARG A 239 -0.57 -29.28 -4.80
C ARG A 239 -1.16 -30.43 -5.58
N GLY A 240 -1.41 -30.20 -6.86
CA GLY A 240 -2.20 -31.12 -7.68
C GLY A 240 -3.63 -31.26 -7.13
N THR A 241 -3.96 -32.42 -6.57
CA THR A 241 -5.27 -32.68 -5.95
C THR A 241 -5.23 -32.76 -4.42
N LYS A 242 -4.06 -32.51 -3.80
CA LYS A 242 -3.86 -32.67 -2.36
C LYS A 242 -3.77 -31.32 -1.67
N GLU A 243 -4.54 -31.13 -0.61
CA GLU A 243 -4.35 -30.01 0.31
C GLU A 243 -3.23 -30.34 1.30
N LEU A 244 -2.33 -29.38 1.45
CA LEU A 244 -1.18 -29.45 2.36
C LEU A 244 -1.20 -28.22 3.27
N ASN A 245 -0.71 -28.36 4.49
CA ASN A 245 -0.55 -27.26 5.43
C ASN A 245 0.94 -27.09 5.77
N PHE A 246 1.41 -25.85 5.69
CA PHE A 246 2.77 -25.46 5.99
C PHE A 246 2.78 -24.44 7.13
N ASN A 247 3.56 -24.69 8.18
CA ASN A 247 3.88 -23.66 9.17
C ASN A 247 5.09 -22.88 8.68
N VAL A 248 4.90 -21.61 8.41
CA VAL A 248 5.92 -20.74 7.80
C VAL A 248 6.19 -19.55 8.70
N THR A 249 7.46 -19.33 9.04
CA THR A 249 7.88 -18.07 9.66
C THR A 249 8.15 -17.07 8.53
N LEU A 250 7.35 -16.01 8.47
CA LEU A 250 7.49 -14.96 7.45
C LEU A 250 8.83 -14.26 7.57
N GLY A 251 9.45 -13.95 6.45
CA GLY A 251 10.69 -13.20 6.40
C GLY A 251 10.51 -11.70 6.57
N GLU A 252 11.60 -10.97 6.61
CA GLU A 252 11.66 -9.51 6.57
C GLU A 252 12.15 -9.08 5.18
N ARG A 253 11.38 -8.22 4.50
CA ARG A 253 11.84 -7.47 3.32
C ARG A 253 11.95 -6.01 3.71
N ILE A 254 13.14 -5.46 3.60
CA ILE A 254 13.40 -4.02 3.80
C ILE A 254 13.10 -3.32 2.48
N ASN A 255 12.23 -2.32 2.50
CA ASN A 255 11.76 -1.58 1.32
C ASN A 255 12.42 -0.19 1.22
#